data_ef5b53c5ead638c6c0ba1098daf2e6b6
#
_entry.id   ef5b53c5ead638c6c0ba1098daf2e6b6
#
_cell.length_a   1.000
_cell.length_b   1.000
_cell.length_c   1.000
_cell.angle_alpha   90.00
_cell.angle_beta   90.00
_cell.angle_gamma   90.00
#
_symmetry.space_group_name_H-M   'P 1'
#
loop_
_entity.id
_entity.type
_entity.pdbx_description
1 polymer ?
#
loop_
_entity_poly.entity_id
_entity_poly.type
_entity_poly.pdbx_seq_one_letter_code
_entity_poly.pdbx_strand_id
1 'polypeptide(L)'
;MIAISYLLLTLFLAGLSLWLWPRRVGRHAGARGALNASLVALLLAALSSLLLTFGQWGASSAAMADAQRIFGLAAQHISLPLLGLATVYLARGLRWKPMIWGQVILGLMACFELSRYLGWQPGYHWLVNLIGAAGLLASAVLYLSRDKRIAGLCLIAPVSLIAPTLFSQQLPLTALLSAEAGASWLLPGFVAAALAVGLLAEQAHNSDNACPSNDSTTAPR
;
A
#
# COMPACT_ATOMS: atom_id res chain seq x y z
N MET A 1 22.69 5.47 -12.82
CA MET A 1 21.96 4.21 -12.52
C MET A 1 20.79 4.43 -11.55
N ILE A 2 20.95 5.16 -10.45
CA ILE A 2 19.91 5.40 -9.43
C ILE A 2 18.62 6.01 -10.03
N ALA A 3 18.73 7.07 -10.86
CA ALA A 3 17.57 7.70 -11.51
C ALA A 3 16.74 6.72 -12.36
N ILE A 4 17.40 5.80 -13.06
CA ILE A 4 16.71 4.80 -13.90
C ILE A 4 15.91 3.82 -13.03
N SER A 5 16.44 3.42 -11.87
CA SER A 5 15.71 2.54 -10.94
C SER A 5 14.45 3.20 -10.39
N TYR A 6 14.51 4.51 -10.06
CA TYR A 6 13.33 5.26 -9.62
C TYR A 6 12.34 5.52 -10.76
N LEU A 7 12.81 5.75 -11.98
CA LEU A 7 11.95 5.87 -13.14
C LEU A 7 11.20 4.55 -13.40
N LEU A 8 11.88 3.42 -13.38
CA LEU A 8 11.26 2.10 -13.50
C LEU A 8 10.24 1.87 -12.38
N LEU A 9 10.60 2.18 -11.14
CA LEU A 9 9.67 2.07 -10.00
C LEU A 9 8.41 2.91 -10.26
N THR A 10 8.55 4.16 -10.70
CA THR A 10 7.43 5.04 -11.05
C THR A 10 6.53 4.44 -12.11
N LEU A 11 7.11 3.96 -13.22
CA LEU A 11 6.36 3.37 -14.33
C LEU A 11 5.59 2.11 -13.89
N PHE A 12 6.22 1.23 -13.11
CA PHE A 12 5.55 0.04 -12.60
C PHE A 12 4.43 0.38 -11.64
N LEU A 13 4.65 1.31 -10.69
CA LEU A 13 3.61 1.73 -9.74
C LEU A 13 2.44 2.42 -10.43
N ALA A 14 2.71 3.27 -11.43
CA ALA A 14 1.67 3.89 -12.25
C ALA A 14 0.90 2.83 -13.06
N GLY A 15 1.59 1.89 -13.70
CA GLY A 15 0.97 0.77 -14.42
C GLY A 15 0.09 -0.10 -13.52
N LEU A 16 0.56 -0.44 -12.31
CA LEU A 16 -0.22 -1.18 -11.32
C LEU A 16 -1.44 -0.40 -10.83
N SER A 17 -1.31 0.92 -10.66
CA SER A 17 -2.43 1.79 -10.32
C SER A 17 -3.49 1.81 -11.42
N LEU A 18 -3.07 1.92 -12.68
CA LEU A 18 -3.97 1.82 -13.84
C LEU A 18 -4.61 0.44 -13.95
N TRP A 19 -3.87 -0.62 -13.64
CA TRP A 19 -4.38 -2.00 -13.64
C TRP A 19 -5.42 -2.25 -12.54
N LEU A 20 -5.24 -1.65 -11.35
CA LEU A 20 -6.20 -1.73 -10.24
C LEU A 20 -7.43 -0.83 -10.45
N TRP A 21 -7.30 0.25 -11.21
CA TRP A 21 -8.36 1.25 -11.40
C TRP A 21 -9.70 0.68 -11.87
N PRO A 22 -9.78 -0.12 -12.96
CA PRO A 22 -11.06 -0.69 -13.43
C PRO A 22 -11.64 -1.73 -12.48
N ARG A 23 -10.80 -2.38 -11.66
CA ARG A 23 -11.24 -3.41 -10.70
C ARG A 23 -12.13 -2.88 -9.57
N ARG A 24 -12.27 -1.57 -9.45
CA ARG A 24 -13.18 -0.93 -8.49
C ARG A 24 -14.65 -0.95 -8.95
N VAL A 25 -14.85 -1.03 -10.27
CA VAL A 25 -16.20 -0.96 -10.86
C VAL A 25 -16.96 -2.24 -10.52
N GLY A 26 -18.23 -2.12 -10.14
CA GLY A 26 -19.08 -3.26 -9.79
C GLY A 26 -18.82 -3.87 -8.40
N ARG A 27 -17.90 -3.33 -7.61
CA ARG A 27 -17.61 -3.82 -6.25
C ARG A 27 -18.50 -3.14 -5.21
N HIS A 28 -18.80 -3.86 -4.12
CA HIS A 28 -19.48 -3.25 -2.97
C HIS A 28 -18.64 -2.10 -2.36
N ALA A 29 -19.30 -1.18 -1.67
CA ALA A 29 -18.69 0.07 -1.21
C ALA A 29 -17.42 -0.12 -0.36
N GLY A 30 -17.38 -1.16 0.47
CA GLY A 30 -16.21 -1.46 1.30
C GLY A 30 -15.00 -1.95 0.51
N ALA A 31 -15.19 -2.87 -0.46
CA ALA A 31 -14.09 -3.33 -1.32
C ALA A 31 -13.56 -2.21 -2.21
N ARG A 32 -14.43 -1.30 -2.69
CA ARG A 32 -13.99 -0.07 -3.37
C ARG A 32 -13.13 0.80 -2.46
N GLY A 33 -13.48 0.89 -1.17
CA GLY A 33 -12.68 1.62 -0.19
C GLY A 33 -11.28 1.04 -0.03
N ALA A 34 -11.15 -0.27 0.10
CA ALA A 34 -9.86 -0.97 0.18
C ALA A 34 -9.01 -0.77 -1.08
N LEU A 35 -9.62 -0.90 -2.26
CA LEU A 35 -8.94 -0.65 -3.53
C LEU A 35 -8.50 0.81 -3.68
N ASN A 36 -9.34 1.77 -3.25
CA ASN A 36 -8.98 3.19 -3.26
C ASN A 36 -7.82 3.48 -2.30
N ALA A 37 -7.82 2.91 -1.11
CA ALA A 37 -6.72 3.04 -0.16
C ALA A 37 -5.41 2.48 -0.74
N SER A 38 -5.46 1.33 -1.40
CA SER A 38 -4.31 0.74 -2.09
C SER A 38 -3.82 1.61 -3.25
N LEU A 39 -4.73 2.22 -4.02
CA LEU A 39 -4.38 3.16 -5.07
C LEU A 39 -3.69 4.41 -4.52
N VAL A 40 -4.19 4.98 -3.42
CA VAL A 40 -3.53 6.10 -2.74
C VAL A 40 -2.12 5.72 -2.32
N ALA A 41 -1.93 4.54 -1.73
CA ALA A 41 -0.61 4.04 -1.33
C ALA A 41 0.37 3.94 -2.53
N LEU A 42 -0.08 3.36 -3.64
CA LEU A 42 0.74 3.20 -4.85
C LEU A 42 1.03 4.54 -5.53
N LEU A 43 0.05 5.44 -5.60
CA LEU A 43 0.22 6.76 -6.20
C LEU A 43 1.16 7.65 -5.38
N LEU A 44 1.10 7.61 -4.04
CA LEU A 44 2.06 8.31 -3.18
C LEU A 44 3.49 7.83 -3.43
N ALA A 45 3.70 6.51 -3.49
CA ALA A 45 4.99 5.92 -3.78
C ALA A 45 5.46 6.26 -5.22
N ALA A 46 4.56 6.26 -6.20
CA ALA A 46 4.85 6.64 -7.58
C ALA A 46 5.26 8.12 -7.70
N LEU A 47 4.51 9.03 -7.06
CA LEU A 47 4.82 10.45 -7.06
C LEU A 47 6.16 10.74 -6.36
N SER A 48 6.41 10.09 -5.23
CA SER A 48 7.68 10.23 -4.54
C SER A 48 8.86 9.76 -5.41
N SER A 49 8.76 8.59 -6.04
CA SER A 49 9.80 8.06 -6.91
C SER A 49 9.99 8.89 -8.18
N LEU A 50 8.92 9.49 -8.71
CA LEU A 50 8.97 10.41 -9.84
C LEU A 50 9.75 11.69 -9.49
N LEU A 51 9.44 12.30 -8.34
CA LEU A 51 10.14 13.49 -7.86
C LEU A 51 11.62 13.22 -7.61
N LEU A 52 11.96 12.05 -7.05
CA LEU A 52 13.36 11.62 -6.91
C LEU A 52 14.06 11.50 -8.27
N THR A 53 13.38 10.97 -9.29
CA THR A 53 13.92 10.87 -10.64
C THR A 53 14.25 12.25 -11.21
N PHE A 54 13.34 13.20 -11.11
CA PHE A 54 13.56 14.58 -11.58
C PHE A 54 14.66 15.29 -10.79
N GLY A 55 14.70 15.11 -9.48
CA GLY A 55 15.78 15.66 -8.64
C GLY A 55 17.15 15.17 -9.05
N GLN A 56 17.28 13.90 -9.43
CA GLN A 56 18.56 13.32 -9.92
C GLN A 56 18.95 13.82 -11.32
N TRP A 57 18.01 14.28 -12.13
CA TRP A 57 18.28 14.84 -13.46
C TRP A 57 18.57 16.35 -13.46
N GLY A 58 18.77 16.94 -12.28
CA GLY A 58 19.17 18.33 -12.14
C GLY A 58 18.01 19.34 -12.13
N ALA A 59 16.76 18.89 -12.13
CA ALA A 59 15.59 19.75 -11.95
C ALA A 59 15.37 20.06 -10.45
N SER A 60 16.36 20.69 -9.78
CA SER A 60 16.27 20.98 -8.35
C SER A 60 15.83 22.43 -8.13
N SER A 61 14.54 22.65 -7.95
CA SER A 61 14.02 23.89 -7.35
C SER A 61 13.68 23.65 -5.86
N ALA A 62 13.67 24.72 -5.07
CA ALA A 62 13.26 24.64 -3.65
C ALA A 62 11.86 24.01 -3.51
N ALA A 63 10.92 24.42 -4.36
CA ALA A 63 9.57 23.86 -4.39
C ALA A 63 9.55 22.36 -4.69
N MET A 64 10.43 21.87 -5.56
CA MET A 64 10.54 20.44 -5.87
C MET A 64 11.11 19.65 -4.69
N ALA A 65 12.10 20.20 -3.99
CA ALA A 65 12.65 19.59 -2.78
C ALA A 65 11.60 19.50 -1.66
N ASP A 66 10.80 20.55 -1.47
CA ASP A 66 9.69 20.55 -0.50
C ASP A 66 8.61 19.53 -0.89
N ALA A 67 8.21 19.49 -2.16
CA ALA A 67 7.27 18.49 -2.66
C ALA A 67 7.80 17.07 -2.45
N GLN A 68 9.08 16.81 -2.78
CA GLN A 68 9.73 15.52 -2.56
C GLN A 68 9.69 15.11 -1.08
N ARG A 69 9.98 16.03 -0.18
CA ARG A 69 9.93 15.79 1.26
C ARG A 69 8.52 15.42 1.72
N ILE A 70 7.50 16.15 1.26
CA ILE A 70 6.10 15.90 1.64
C ILE A 70 5.63 14.53 1.12
N PHE A 71 5.78 14.28 -0.18
CA PHE A 71 5.33 13.03 -0.78
C PHE A 71 6.16 11.82 -0.33
N GLY A 72 7.46 11.99 -0.13
CA GLY A 72 8.34 10.97 0.42
C GLY A 72 7.96 10.56 1.83
N LEU A 73 7.73 11.53 2.73
CA LEU A 73 7.25 11.26 4.08
C LEU A 73 5.86 10.60 4.07
N ALA A 74 4.93 11.09 3.25
CA ALA A 74 3.61 10.49 3.13
C ALA A 74 3.70 9.04 2.61
N ALA A 75 4.47 8.80 1.56
CA ALA A 75 4.66 7.45 1.01
C ALA A 75 5.26 6.49 2.04
N GLN A 76 6.25 6.94 2.79
CA GLN A 76 6.98 6.15 3.78
C GLN A 76 6.10 5.73 4.98
N HIS A 77 5.13 6.57 5.38
CA HIS A 77 4.30 6.30 6.56
C HIS A 77 2.93 5.69 6.23
N ILE A 78 2.43 5.91 5.02
CA ILE A 78 1.05 5.57 4.66
C ILE A 78 0.99 4.35 3.73
N SER A 79 1.98 4.16 2.83
CA SER A 79 1.85 3.17 1.78
C SER A 79 1.76 1.73 2.29
N LEU A 80 2.71 1.30 3.13
CA LEU A 80 2.73 -0.08 3.62
C LEU A 80 1.58 -0.40 4.58
N PRO A 81 1.22 0.48 5.55
CA PRO A 81 0.05 0.27 6.40
C PRO A 81 -1.26 0.15 5.62
N LEU A 82 -1.48 1.01 4.61
CA LEU A 82 -2.70 0.94 3.80
C LEU A 82 -2.77 -0.33 2.97
N LEU A 83 -1.65 -0.77 2.36
CA LEU A 83 -1.60 -2.02 1.61
C LEU A 83 -1.84 -3.22 2.52
N GLY A 84 -1.21 -3.26 3.70
CA GLY A 84 -1.41 -4.32 4.68
C GLY A 84 -2.84 -4.38 5.20
N LEU A 85 -3.43 -3.23 5.52
CA LEU A 85 -4.82 -3.17 5.98
C LEU A 85 -5.82 -3.55 4.88
N ALA A 86 -5.58 -3.12 3.64
CA ALA A 86 -6.41 -3.46 2.50
C ALA A 86 -6.39 -4.96 2.21
N THR A 87 -5.22 -5.61 2.30
CA THR A 87 -5.12 -7.07 2.12
C THR A 87 -5.86 -7.84 3.21
N VAL A 88 -5.70 -7.48 4.49
CA VAL A 88 -6.46 -8.11 5.60
C VAL A 88 -7.96 -7.90 5.43
N TYR A 89 -8.37 -6.69 5.06
CA TYR A 89 -9.76 -6.35 4.84
C TYR A 89 -10.40 -7.25 3.77
N LEU A 90 -9.73 -7.38 2.62
CA LEU A 90 -10.19 -8.22 1.51
C LEU A 90 -10.10 -9.71 1.85
N ALA A 91 -9.02 -10.14 2.51
CA ALA A 91 -8.80 -11.54 2.87
C ALA A 91 -9.84 -12.06 3.87
N ARG A 92 -10.31 -11.22 4.79
CA ARG A 92 -11.34 -11.57 5.77
C ARG A 92 -12.76 -11.28 5.32
N GLY A 93 -12.97 -10.66 4.16
CA GLY A 93 -14.28 -10.26 3.70
C GLY A 93 -14.98 -9.27 4.64
N LEU A 94 -14.21 -8.37 5.27
CA LEU A 94 -14.77 -7.40 6.21
C LEU A 94 -15.72 -6.43 5.48
N ARG A 95 -16.72 -5.91 6.19
CA ARG A 95 -17.71 -4.97 5.63
C ARG A 95 -17.64 -3.62 6.35
N TRP A 96 -16.59 -2.85 6.11
CA TRP A 96 -16.44 -1.51 6.67
C TRP A 96 -17.16 -0.47 5.82
N LYS A 97 -17.64 0.58 6.48
CA LYS A 97 -18.15 1.76 5.79
C LYS A 97 -16.98 2.48 5.07
N PRO A 98 -17.19 3.04 3.87
CA PRO A 98 -16.11 3.76 3.13
C PRO A 98 -15.43 4.88 3.93
N MET A 99 -16.16 5.51 4.85
CA MET A 99 -15.66 6.57 5.72
C MET A 99 -14.50 6.12 6.62
N ILE A 100 -14.45 4.83 7.01
CA ILE A 100 -13.38 4.29 7.87
C ILE A 100 -12.01 4.43 7.21
N TRP A 101 -11.92 4.27 5.89
CA TRP A 101 -10.66 4.42 5.16
C TRP A 101 -10.08 5.84 5.26
N GLY A 102 -10.94 6.86 5.17
CA GLY A 102 -10.55 8.24 5.41
C GLY A 102 -10.07 8.47 6.84
N GLN A 103 -10.76 7.89 7.82
CA GLN A 103 -10.36 7.97 9.23
C GLN A 103 -9.01 7.29 9.48
N VAL A 104 -8.72 6.16 8.84
CA VAL A 104 -7.42 5.48 8.93
C VAL A 104 -6.30 6.37 8.40
N ILE A 105 -6.48 6.98 7.22
CA ILE A 105 -5.48 7.88 6.64
C ILE A 105 -5.25 9.09 7.55
N LEU A 106 -6.31 9.74 8.01
CA LEU A 106 -6.21 10.88 8.93
C LEU A 106 -5.57 10.49 10.26
N GLY A 107 -5.90 9.31 10.79
CA GLY A 107 -5.29 8.77 12.00
C GLY A 107 -3.79 8.55 11.85
N LEU A 108 -3.34 7.95 10.75
CA LEU A 108 -1.92 7.77 10.46
C LEU A 108 -1.19 9.12 10.37
N MET A 109 -1.79 10.12 9.72
CA MET A 109 -1.19 11.46 9.63
C MET A 109 -1.15 12.17 11.00
N ALA A 110 -2.22 12.09 11.78
CA ALA A 110 -2.28 12.68 13.12
C ALA A 110 -1.27 12.04 14.08
N CYS A 111 -1.15 10.70 14.04
CA CYS A 111 -0.15 9.98 14.83
C CYS A 111 1.28 10.33 14.39
N PHE A 112 1.52 10.54 13.10
CA PHE A 112 2.81 11.01 12.61
C PHE A 112 3.17 12.40 13.18
N GLU A 113 2.25 13.37 13.11
CA GLU A 113 2.49 14.70 13.67
C GLU A 113 2.70 14.66 15.18
N LEU A 114 1.93 13.84 15.90
CA LEU A 114 2.10 13.64 17.33
C LEU A 114 3.47 13.03 17.65
N SER A 115 3.90 12.03 16.89
CA SER A 115 5.23 11.40 17.08
C SER A 115 6.37 12.39 16.81
N ARG A 116 6.17 13.31 15.85
CA ARG A 116 7.11 14.39 15.56
C ARG A 116 7.21 15.36 16.72
N TYR A 117 6.08 15.75 17.29
CA TYR A 117 6.04 16.63 18.45
C TYR A 117 6.70 16.01 19.68
N LEU A 118 6.53 14.70 19.89
CA LEU A 118 7.11 13.96 20.99
C LEU A 118 8.59 13.54 20.77
N GLY A 119 9.17 13.83 19.60
CA GLY A 119 10.54 13.41 19.27
C GLY A 119 10.70 11.90 19.04
N TRP A 120 9.61 11.16 18.84
CA TRP A 120 9.61 9.69 18.71
C TRP A 120 9.38 9.19 17.27
N GLN A 121 9.75 9.99 16.28
CA GLN A 121 9.57 9.68 14.87
C GLN A 121 10.12 8.31 14.43
N PRO A 122 11.37 7.91 14.81
CA PRO A 122 11.90 6.62 14.37
C PRO A 122 11.09 5.43 14.90
N GLY A 123 10.63 5.50 16.16
CA GLY A 123 9.79 4.45 16.76
C GLY A 123 8.43 4.33 16.06
N TYR A 124 7.79 5.46 15.79
CA TYR A 124 6.53 5.50 15.03
C TYR A 124 6.71 4.89 13.63
N HIS A 125 7.80 5.21 12.96
CA HIS A 125 8.15 4.71 11.64
C HIS A 125 8.20 3.19 11.59
N TRP A 126 8.95 2.60 12.52
CA TRP A 126 9.02 1.16 12.67
C TRP A 126 7.64 0.55 13.00
N LEU A 127 6.95 1.13 13.97
CA LEU A 127 5.65 0.62 14.41
C LEU A 127 4.65 0.53 13.26
N VAL A 128 4.47 1.62 12.51
CA VAL A 128 3.46 1.70 11.45
C VAL A 128 3.77 0.77 10.28
N ASN A 129 5.05 0.66 9.92
CA ASN A 129 5.47 -0.23 8.83
C ASN A 129 5.42 -1.70 9.26
N LEU A 130 5.72 -2.03 10.51
CA LEU A 130 5.54 -3.38 11.06
C LEU A 130 4.06 -3.78 11.11
N ILE A 131 3.15 -2.87 11.46
CA ILE A 131 1.70 -3.13 11.41
C ILE A 131 1.27 -3.43 9.96
N GLY A 132 1.74 -2.67 8.98
CA GLY A 132 1.48 -2.94 7.57
C GLY A 132 2.00 -4.30 7.11
N ALA A 133 3.25 -4.61 7.46
CA ALA A 133 3.86 -5.90 7.17
C ALA A 133 3.12 -7.07 7.86
N ALA A 134 2.74 -6.91 9.13
CA ALA A 134 1.96 -7.90 9.87
C ALA A 134 0.59 -8.14 9.20
N GLY A 135 -0.05 -7.12 8.66
CA GLY A 135 -1.27 -7.25 7.87
C GLY A 135 -1.09 -8.13 6.62
N LEU A 136 -0.01 -7.89 5.86
CA LEU A 136 0.35 -8.73 4.70
C LEU A 136 0.63 -10.19 5.13
N LEU A 137 1.41 -10.39 6.19
CA LEU A 137 1.71 -11.73 6.71
C LEU A 137 0.45 -12.45 7.22
N ALA A 138 -0.44 -11.75 7.92
CA ALA A 138 -1.72 -12.32 8.34
C ALA A 138 -2.56 -12.76 7.14
N SER A 139 -2.58 -11.96 6.07
CA SER A 139 -3.26 -12.32 4.82
C SER A 139 -2.61 -13.53 4.15
N ALA A 140 -1.27 -13.64 4.19
CA ALA A 140 -0.55 -14.81 3.69
C ALA A 140 -0.96 -16.09 4.43
N VAL A 141 -1.01 -16.04 5.78
CA VAL A 141 -1.42 -17.18 6.61
C VAL A 141 -2.88 -17.60 6.30
N LEU A 142 -3.79 -16.63 6.16
CA LEU A 142 -5.19 -16.90 5.84
C LEU A 142 -5.38 -17.59 4.48
N TYR A 143 -4.49 -17.30 3.52
CA TYR A 143 -4.57 -17.84 2.17
C TYR A 143 -3.62 -19.01 1.89
N LEU A 144 -2.80 -19.41 2.84
CA LEU A 144 -1.82 -20.50 2.66
C LEU A 144 -2.47 -21.83 2.22
N SER A 145 -3.66 -22.11 2.76
CA SER A 145 -4.43 -23.32 2.42
C SER A 145 -5.41 -23.13 1.25
N ARG A 146 -5.75 -21.87 0.90
CA ARG A 146 -6.77 -21.57 -0.12
C ARG A 146 -6.15 -21.29 -1.49
N ASP A 147 -5.15 -20.43 -1.53
CA ASP A 147 -4.48 -20.03 -2.76
C ASP A 147 -3.01 -19.67 -2.46
N LYS A 148 -2.12 -20.61 -2.83
CA LYS A 148 -0.67 -20.46 -2.62
C LYS A 148 -0.07 -19.26 -3.37
N ARG A 149 -0.69 -18.81 -4.48
CA ARG A 149 -0.21 -17.65 -5.24
C ARG A 149 -0.39 -16.38 -4.46
N ILE A 150 -1.59 -16.16 -3.89
CA ILE A 150 -1.89 -15.00 -3.06
C ILE A 150 -1.04 -15.03 -1.79
N ALA A 151 -0.92 -16.20 -1.14
CA ALA A 151 -0.08 -16.37 0.04
C ALA A 151 1.39 -16.00 -0.26
N GLY A 152 1.92 -16.49 -1.38
CA GLY A 152 3.29 -16.18 -1.82
C GLY A 152 3.51 -14.67 -2.06
N LEU A 153 2.58 -14.00 -2.74
CA LEU A 153 2.65 -12.55 -2.95
C LEU A 153 2.59 -11.76 -1.63
N CYS A 154 1.71 -12.17 -0.73
CA CYS A 154 1.59 -11.56 0.60
C CYS A 154 2.83 -11.80 1.48
N LEU A 155 3.64 -12.84 1.22
CA LEU A 155 4.94 -13.07 1.88
C LEU A 155 6.07 -12.26 1.24
N ILE A 156 6.14 -12.23 -0.10
CA ILE A 156 7.18 -11.51 -0.83
C ILE A 156 7.13 -10.01 -0.52
N ALA A 157 5.94 -9.43 -0.44
CA ALA A 157 5.77 -8.00 -0.23
C ALA A 157 6.46 -7.49 1.06
N PRO A 158 6.14 -7.97 2.28
CA PRO A 158 6.78 -7.48 3.49
C PRO A 158 8.27 -7.86 3.57
N VAL A 159 8.67 -9.03 3.04
CA VAL A 159 10.07 -9.43 3.00
C VAL A 159 10.88 -8.45 2.15
N SER A 160 10.41 -8.09 0.95
CA SER A 160 11.12 -7.12 0.10
C SER A 160 11.12 -5.71 0.67
N LEU A 161 10.06 -5.28 1.38
CA LEU A 161 9.93 -3.91 1.87
C LEU A 161 10.61 -3.68 3.22
N ILE A 162 10.71 -4.71 4.08
CA ILE A 162 11.24 -4.59 5.44
C ILE A 162 12.60 -5.26 5.62
N ALA A 163 12.82 -6.46 5.02
CA ALA A 163 14.04 -7.20 5.27
C ALA A 163 15.35 -6.43 4.96
N PRO A 164 15.44 -5.62 3.89
CA PRO A 164 16.66 -4.85 3.62
C PRO A 164 17.01 -3.88 4.74
N THR A 165 16.02 -3.34 5.44
CA THR A 165 16.22 -2.37 6.53
C THR A 165 16.83 -3.00 7.76
N LEU A 166 16.60 -4.30 7.99
CA LEU A 166 17.17 -5.05 9.12
C LEU A 166 18.69 -5.22 8.97
N PHE A 167 19.20 -5.29 7.73
CA PHE A 167 20.63 -5.42 7.45
C PHE A 167 21.34 -4.07 7.35
N SER A 168 20.64 -3.03 6.90
CA SER A 168 21.21 -1.69 6.69
C SER A 168 21.05 -0.75 7.88
N GLN A 169 20.29 -1.15 8.92
CA GLN A 169 19.90 -0.31 10.05
C GLN A 169 19.18 1.00 9.65
N GLN A 170 18.67 1.05 8.44
CA GLN A 170 17.87 2.17 7.95
C GLN A 170 16.40 2.02 8.36
N LEU A 171 15.67 3.13 8.32
CA LEU A 171 14.23 3.09 8.54
C LEU A 171 13.51 2.46 7.32
N PRO A 172 12.37 1.79 7.52
CA PRO A 172 11.59 1.22 6.42
C PRO A 172 11.23 2.28 5.36
N LEU A 173 11.33 1.90 4.09
CA LEU A 173 10.95 2.74 2.95
C LEU A 173 11.71 4.08 2.82
N THR A 174 12.86 4.25 3.50
CA THR A 174 13.69 5.47 3.39
C THR A 174 14.09 5.80 1.96
N ALA A 175 14.23 4.79 1.11
CA ALA A 175 14.53 4.99 -0.30
C ALA A 175 13.44 5.77 -1.07
N LEU A 176 12.23 5.94 -0.51
CA LEU A 176 11.21 6.83 -1.06
C LEU A 176 11.41 8.30 -0.63
N LEU A 177 12.19 8.56 0.41
CA LEU A 177 12.48 9.91 0.88
C LEU A 177 13.81 10.44 0.32
N SER A 178 14.81 9.57 0.23
CA SER A 178 16.16 9.90 -0.23
C SER A 178 16.58 8.97 -1.37
N ALA A 179 17.33 9.51 -2.36
CA ALA A 179 17.78 8.74 -3.52
C ALA A 179 18.91 7.78 -3.14
N GLU A 180 18.57 6.71 -2.45
CA GLU A 180 19.49 5.65 -2.03
C GLU A 180 19.38 4.41 -2.92
N ALA A 181 20.35 3.50 -2.83
CA ALA A 181 20.40 2.28 -3.64
C ALA A 181 19.29 1.26 -3.36
N GLY A 182 18.39 1.55 -2.41
CA GLY A 182 17.30 0.67 -1.99
C GLY A 182 16.11 0.55 -2.94
N ALA A 183 16.02 1.33 -4.00
CA ALA A 183 14.89 1.32 -4.94
C ALA A 183 14.66 -0.05 -5.60
N SER A 184 15.71 -0.85 -5.80
CA SER A 184 15.62 -2.18 -6.39
C SER A 184 14.81 -3.17 -5.54
N TRP A 185 14.80 -3.00 -4.22
CA TRP A 185 14.03 -3.84 -3.29
C TRP A 185 12.57 -3.39 -3.15
N LEU A 186 12.30 -2.10 -3.38
CA LEU A 186 10.95 -1.57 -3.32
C LEU A 186 10.07 -2.11 -4.45
N LEU A 187 10.63 -2.30 -5.64
CA LEU A 187 9.89 -2.73 -6.82
C LEU A 187 9.18 -4.08 -6.60
N PRO A 188 9.86 -5.20 -6.28
CA PRO A 188 9.19 -6.48 -6.09
C PRO A 188 8.19 -6.45 -4.93
N GLY A 189 8.47 -5.69 -3.87
CA GLY A 189 7.58 -5.55 -2.72
C GLY A 189 6.26 -4.88 -3.08
N PHE A 190 6.30 -3.73 -3.73
CA PHE A 190 5.08 -3.03 -4.17
C PHE A 190 4.32 -3.79 -5.25
N VAL A 191 5.01 -4.42 -6.20
CA VAL A 191 4.39 -5.26 -7.24
C VAL A 191 3.65 -6.42 -6.58
N ALA A 192 4.29 -7.14 -5.67
CA ALA A 192 3.69 -8.26 -4.97
C ALA A 192 2.46 -7.82 -4.14
N ALA A 193 2.56 -6.70 -3.40
CA ALA A 193 1.45 -6.16 -2.62
C ALA A 193 0.26 -5.75 -3.51
N ALA A 194 0.52 -5.05 -4.61
CA ALA A 194 -0.53 -4.61 -5.54
C ALA A 194 -1.23 -5.79 -6.22
N LEU A 195 -0.47 -6.81 -6.66
CA LEU A 195 -1.02 -8.03 -7.23
C LEU A 195 -1.85 -8.81 -6.21
N ALA A 196 -1.37 -8.92 -4.97
CA ALA A 196 -2.12 -9.57 -3.89
C ALA A 196 -3.48 -8.86 -3.65
N VAL A 197 -3.48 -7.53 -3.55
CA VAL A 197 -4.72 -6.74 -3.42
C VAL A 197 -5.67 -6.99 -4.60
N GLY A 198 -5.17 -6.99 -5.84
CA GLY A 198 -5.97 -7.22 -7.04
C GLY A 198 -6.62 -8.60 -7.05
N LEU A 199 -5.84 -9.65 -6.78
CA LEU A 199 -6.33 -11.04 -6.72
C LEU A 199 -7.33 -11.26 -5.58
N LEU A 200 -7.05 -10.72 -4.40
CA LEU A 200 -7.97 -10.76 -3.26
C LEU A 200 -9.30 -10.07 -3.58
N ALA A 201 -9.26 -8.94 -4.26
CA ALA A 201 -10.46 -8.24 -4.69
C ALA A 201 -11.27 -9.08 -5.70
N GLU A 202 -10.61 -9.78 -6.63
CA GLU A 202 -11.29 -10.69 -7.57
C GLU A 202 -11.97 -11.85 -6.85
N GLN A 203 -11.30 -12.48 -5.90
CA GLN A 203 -11.88 -13.58 -5.12
C GLN A 203 -13.08 -13.11 -4.27
N ALA A 204 -12.97 -11.96 -3.63
CA ALA A 204 -14.09 -11.39 -2.87
C ALA A 204 -15.33 -11.16 -3.74
N HIS A 205 -15.15 -10.73 -4.99
CA HIS A 205 -16.25 -10.55 -5.94
C HIS A 205 -16.91 -11.86 -6.36
N ASN A 206 -16.09 -12.86 -6.66
CA ASN A 206 -16.60 -14.17 -7.05
C ASN A 206 -17.39 -14.83 -5.92
N SER A 207 -16.97 -14.62 -4.68
CA SER A 207 -17.70 -15.12 -3.50
C SER A 207 -19.06 -14.42 -3.31
N ASP A 208 -19.12 -13.11 -3.53
CA ASP A 208 -20.39 -12.35 -3.45
C ASP A 208 -21.39 -12.78 -4.54
N ASN A 209 -20.92 -13.08 -5.75
CA ASN A 209 -21.76 -13.55 -6.86
C ASN A 209 -22.22 -15.00 -6.69
N ALA A 210 -21.47 -15.83 -5.97
CA ALA A 210 -21.82 -17.25 -5.74
C ALA A 210 -22.90 -17.43 -4.67
N CYS A 211 -23.14 -16.43 -3.81
CA CYS A 211 -24.21 -16.41 -2.81
C CYS A 211 -25.15 -15.22 -3.07
N PRO A 212 -26.03 -15.26 -4.10
CA PRO A 212 -27.05 -14.24 -4.25
C PRO A 212 -27.93 -14.26 -3.02
N SER A 213 -27.99 -13.12 -2.30
CA SER A 213 -28.83 -12.96 -1.11
C SER A 213 -30.27 -13.31 -1.46
N ASN A 214 -30.82 -14.33 -0.81
CA ASN A 214 -32.18 -14.81 -0.94
C ASN A 214 -33.17 -13.83 -0.28
N ASP A 215 -32.93 -12.53 -0.31
CA ASP A 215 -33.75 -11.47 0.31
C ASP A 215 -34.95 -11.02 -0.55
N SER A 216 -35.36 -11.83 -1.55
CA SER A 216 -36.53 -11.50 -2.38
C SER A 216 -37.84 -12.20 -1.95
N THR A 217 -37.92 -12.69 -0.73
CA THR A 217 -39.19 -13.34 -0.25
C THR A 217 -39.60 -12.81 1.11
N THR A 218 -40.15 -11.60 1.15
CA THR A 218 -41.31 -11.25 2.01
C THR A 218 -41.80 -9.86 1.63
N ALA A 219 -42.62 -9.77 0.57
CA ALA A 219 -43.62 -8.72 0.47
C ALA A 219 -44.83 -9.19 1.27
N PRO A 220 -45.23 -8.57 2.38
CA PRO A 220 -46.50 -8.81 3.00
C PRO A 220 -47.59 -8.20 2.10
N ARG A 221 -48.58 -9.00 1.79
CA ARG A 221 -49.88 -8.57 1.26
C ARG A 221 -50.64 -7.74 2.29
#